data_49ed78c61663945ef95faec83cfc5aad
#
_entry.id   49ed78c61663945ef95faec83cfc5aad
#
_cell.length_a   1.000
_cell.length_b   1.000
_cell.length_c   1.000
_cell.angle_alpha   90.00
_cell.angle_beta   90.00
_cell.angle_gamma   90.00
#
_symmetry.space_group_name_H-M   'P 1'
#
loop_
_entity.id
_entity.type
_entity.pdbx_description
1 polymer ?
#
loop_
_entity_poly.entity_id
_entity_poly.type
_entity_poly.pdbx_seq_one_letter_code
_entity_poly.pdbx_strand_id
1 'polypeptide(L)'
;MGDTSRSPTISTQLQRIAEQAKQYPEMVFTTLAHLMDVDFLREAYQRTRKDSAPGIDGVTAQDYAEHLDENLRDLHERLRGGRYQAPPVKRHWLAKADGSQRPIGLPTFEDKIVQRAVTMVLGAIYEEDFHEFSHGFRPGHSAHQALSTLREQCREQRINWIVDADVSGFFDSLGHDRLQEFLQHRVKDRRILRLIGKWL
;
A
#
# COMPACT_ATOMS: atom_id res chain seq x y z
N MET A 1 -1.52 -42.47 5.68
CA MET A 1 -2.16 -41.42 4.91
C MET A 1 -1.84 -40.11 5.62
N GLY A 2 -0.77 -39.42 5.15
CA GLY A 2 -0.34 -38.15 5.73
C GLY A 2 -1.10 -37.03 5.08
N ASP A 3 -1.97 -36.38 5.84
CA ASP A 3 -2.63 -35.14 5.45
C ASP A 3 -1.58 -34.04 5.49
N THR A 4 -0.97 -33.76 4.34
CA THR A 4 -0.15 -32.56 4.13
C THR A 4 -1.09 -31.39 4.04
N SER A 5 -1.46 -30.81 5.19
CA SER A 5 -2.12 -29.52 5.26
C SER A 5 -1.17 -28.48 4.61
N ARG A 6 -1.37 -28.21 3.32
CA ARG A 6 -0.68 -27.12 2.64
C ARG A 6 -0.99 -25.83 3.38
N SER A 7 0.05 -25.16 3.85
CA SER A 7 -0.10 -23.81 4.41
C SER A 7 -0.92 -22.95 3.43
N PRO A 8 -1.86 -22.14 3.90
CA PRO A 8 -2.70 -21.32 3.03
C PRO A 8 -1.81 -20.42 2.19
N THR A 9 -2.12 -20.29 0.90
CA THR A 9 -1.40 -19.37 0.02
C THR A 9 -1.60 -17.93 0.49
N ILE A 10 -0.69 -17.03 0.13
CA ILE A 10 -0.78 -15.60 0.46
C ILE A 10 -2.10 -15.00 -0.03
N SER A 11 -2.54 -15.40 -1.23
CA SER A 11 -3.85 -15.01 -1.76
C SER A 11 -5.00 -15.46 -0.84
N THR A 12 -4.96 -16.69 -0.35
CA THR A 12 -5.97 -17.20 0.59
C THR A 12 -5.94 -16.47 1.93
N GLN A 13 -4.76 -16.10 2.42
CA GLN A 13 -4.63 -15.32 3.67
C GLN A 13 -5.23 -13.93 3.52
N LEU A 14 -4.91 -13.21 2.44
CA LEU A 14 -5.46 -11.89 2.15
C LEU A 14 -6.97 -11.95 1.91
N GLN A 15 -7.45 -12.96 1.20
CA GLN A 15 -8.88 -13.18 0.98
C GLN A 15 -9.64 -13.36 2.30
N ARG A 16 -9.11 -14.14 3.24
CA ARG A 16 -9.73 -14.30 4.58
C ARG A 16 -9.82 -12.98 5.34
N ILE A 17 -8.81 -12.11 5.23
CA ILE A 17 -8.85 -10.78 5.83
C ILE A 17 -9.95 -9.95 5.18
N ALA A 18 -10.04 -9.94 3.86
CA ALA A 18 -11.07 -9.23 3.12
C ALA A 18 -12.49 -9.72 3.49
N GLU A 19 -12.68 -11.04 3.57
CA GLU A 19 -13.96 -11.64 4.00
C GLU A 19 -14.34 -11.21 5.42
N GLN A 20 -13.38 -11.18 6.35
CA GLN A 20 -13.61 -10.70 7.72
C GLN A 20 -13.90 -9.20 7.74
N ALA A 21 -13.16 -8.39 6.97
CA ALA A 21 -13.38 -6.95 6.88
C ALA A 21 -14.78 -6.63 6.35
N LYS A 22 -15.22 -7.36 5.32
CA LYS A 22 -16.56 -7.25 4.72
C LYS A 22 -17.67 -7.69 5.68
N GLN A 23 -17.49 -8.85 6.32
CA GLN A 23 -18.49 -9.41 7.22
C GLN A 23 -18.65 -8.60 8.50
N TYR A 24 -17.56 -7.97 8.97
CA TYR A 24 -17.52 -7.21 10.21
C TYR A 24 -16.92 -5.81 9.98
N PRO A 25 -17.69 -4.84 9.47
CA PRO A 25 -17.21 -3.49 9.15
C PRO A 25 -16.59 -2.74 10.34
N GLU A 26 -17.02 -3.06 11.57
CA GLU A 26 -16.48 -2.45 12.80
C GLU A 26 -15.29 -3.24 13.40
N MET A 27 -14.89 -4.34 12.77
CA MET A 27 -13.79 -5.17 13.27
C MET A 27 -12.46 -4.43 13.20
N VAL A 28 -11.70 -4.49 14.29
CA VAL A 28 -10.37 -3.93 14.40
C VAL A 28 -9.34 -5.03 14.36
N PHE A 29 -8.42 -4.98 13.39
CA PHE A 29 -7.36 -5.97 13.22
C PHE A 29 -6.17 -5.64 14.12
N THR A 30 -5.83 -6.54 15.05
CA THR A 30 -4.77 -6.34 16.05
C THR A 30 -3.49 -7.11 15.75
N THR A 31 -3.56 -8.10 14.86
CA THR A 31 -2.44 -9.00 14.55
C THR A 31 -2.37 -9.24 13.04
N LEU A 32 -1.57 -8.45 12.34
CA LEU A 32 -1.39 -8.50 10.88
C LEU A 32 0.08 -8.72 10.49
N ALA A 33 1.01 -8.18 11.28
CA ALA A 33 2.43 -8.22 10.97
C ALA A 33 3.01 -9.65 10.89
N HIS A 34 2.36 -10.64 11.50
CA HIS A 34 2.78 -12.05 11.42
C HIS A 34 2.61 -12.64 10.02
N LEU A 35 1.77 -12.03 9.18
CA LEU A 35 1.58 -12.45 7.79
C LEU A 35 2.78 -12.11 6.91
N MET A 36 3.58 -11.11 7.31
CA MET A 36 4.73 -10.64 6.55
C MET A 36 5.95 -11.53 6.76
N ASP A 37 5.81 -12.84 6.47
CA ASP A 37 6.90 -13.80 6.44
C ASP A 37 7.73 -13.70 5.15
N VAL A 38 8.75 -14.57 4.99
CA VAL A 38 9.63 -14.54 3.82
C VAL A 38 8.88 -14.76 2.51
N ASP A 39 7.88 -15.65 2.51
CA ASP A 39 7.09 -15.93 1.30
C ASP A 39 6.18 -14.76 0.95
N PHE A 40 5.60 -14.10 1.95
CA PHE A 40 4.83 -12.87 1.75
C PHE A 40 5.69 -11.73 1.21
N LEU A 41 6.91 -11.56 1.73
CA LEU A 41 7.86 -10.58 1.22
C LEU A 41 8.31 -10.91 -0.20
N ARG A 42 8.43 -12.19 -0.55
CA ARG A 42 8.71 -12.63 -1.92
C ARG A 42 7.58 -12.26 -2.88
N GLU A 43 6.35 -12.46 -2.48
CA GLU A 43 5.18 -12.02 -3.25
C GLU A 43 5.15 -10.49 -3.40
N ALA A 44 5.44 -9.75 -2.32
CA ALA A 44 5.56 -8.30 -2.37
C ALA A 44 6.68 -7.86 -3.32
N TYR A 45 7.83 -8.54 -3.31
CA TYR A 45 8.89 -8.33 -4.29
C TYR A 45 8.39 -8.55 -5.71
N GLN A 46 7.68 -9.65 -6.00
CA GLN A 46 7.15 -9.92 -7.33
C GLN A 46 6.21 -8.82 -7.83
N ARG A 47 5.36 -8.30 -6.95
CA ARG A 47 4.40 -7.22 -7.23
C ARG A 47 5.03 -5.82 -7.24
N THR A 48 6.27 -5.68 -6.80
CA THR A 48 6.98 -4.41 -6.85
C THR A 48 7.54 -4.17 -8.25
N ARG A 49 7.34 -2.96 -8.77
CA ARG A 49 7.80 -2.54 -10.09
C ARG A 49 9.32 -2.57 -10.17
N LYS A 50 9.88 -3.26 -11.17
CA LYS A 50 11.32 -3.51 -11.31
C LYS A 50 12.09 -2.41 -12.06
N ASP A 51 11.41 -1.69 -12.94
CA ASP A 51 11.95 -0.59 -13.76
C ASP A 51 11.92 0.77 -13.06
N SER A 52 11.69 0.78 -11.75
CA SER A 52 11.65 2.01 -10.96
C SER A 52 13.06 2.51 -10.60
N ALA A 53 13.24 3.84 -10.57
CA ALA A 53 14.50 4.46 -10.18
C ALA A 53 14.97 4.00 -8.79
N PRO A 54 16.29 3.78 -8.59
CA PRO A 54 16.86 3.41 -7.29
C PRO A 54 16.75 4.53 -6.27
N GLY A 55 16.74 4.15 -5.00
CA GLY A 55 16.75 5.08 -3.88
C GLY A 55 18.12 5.71 -3.61
N ILE A 56 18.34 6.11 -2.35
CA ILE A 56 19.59 6.76 -1.93
C ILE A 56 20.79 5.80 -1.93
N ASP A 57 20.52 4.50 -1.76
CA ASP A 57 21.52 3.42 -1.76
C ASP A 57 22.03 3.05 -3.16
N GLY A 58 21.33 3.51 -4.19
CA GLY A 58 21.65 3.19 -5.60
C GLY A 58 21.31 1.77 -6.01
N VAL A 59 20.77 0.93 -5.13
CA VAL A 59 20.43 -0.48 -5.40
C VAL A 59 19.23 -0.56 -6.34
N THR A 60 19.43 -1.22 -7.47
CA THR A 60 18.35 -1.51 -8.43
C THR A 60 17.60 -2.79 -8.07
N ALA A 61 16.48 -3.03 -8.75
CA ALA A 61 15.77 -4.30 -8.62
C ALA A 61 16.62 -5.50 -9.06
N GLN A 62 17.51 -5.31 -10.03
CA GLN A 62 18.41 -6.35 -10.54
C GLN A 62 19.49 -6.69 -9.52
N ASP A 63 20.16 -5.68 -8.94
CA ASP A 63 21.16 -5.88 -7.88
C ASP A 63 20.54 -6.60 -6.66
N TYR A 64 19.33 -6.21 -6.27
CA TYR A 64 18.61 -6.86 -5.15
C TYR A 64 18.27 -8.33 -5.46
N ALA A 65 18.01 -8.64 -6.73
CA ALA A 65 17.65 -9.99 -7.17
C ALA A 65 18.83 -10.98 -7.14
N GLU A 66 20.08 -10.52 -7.22
CA GLU A 66 21.27 -11.39 -7.19
C GLU A 66 21.35 -12.23 -5.91
N HIS A 67 20.91 -11.66 -4.78
CA HIS A 67 20.89 -12.31 -3.47
C HIS A 67 19.47 -12.32 -2.86
N LEU A 68 18.43 -12.52 -3.68
CA LEU A 68 17.04 -12.33 -3.28
C LEU A 68 16.65 -13.09 -2.01
N ASP A 69 16.99 -14.37 -1.93
CA ASP A 69 16.58 -15.22 -0.81
C ASP A 69 17.25 -14.82 0.51
N GLU A 70 18.50 -14.43 0.45
CA GLU A 70 19.25 -13.95 1.58
C GLU A 70 18.73 -12.57 2.04
N ASN A 71 18.55 -11.65 1.10
CA ASN A 71 18.02 -10.32 1.37
C ASN A 71 16.60 -10.38 2.00
N LEU A 72 15.73 -11.24 1.49
CA LEU A 72 14.39 -11.38 2.05
C LEU A 72 14.37 -12.02 3.44
N ARG A 73 15.26 -12.97 3.74
CA ARG A 73 15.41 -13.54 5.08
C ARG A 73 15.90 -12.51 6.08
N ASP A 74 16.97 -11.78 5.74
CA ASP A 74 17.50 -10.71 6.59
C ASP A 74 16.44 -9.62 6.82
N LEU A 75 15.75 -9.19 5.78
CA LEU A 75 14.65 -8.22 5.87
C LEU A 75 13.55 -8.72 6.83
N HIS A 76 13.13 -9.98 6.69
CA HIS A 76 12.15 -10.59 7.58
C HIS A 76 12.61 -10.60 9.04
N GLU A 77 13.86 -10.96 9.30
CA GLU A 77 14.41 -10.96 10.66
C GLU A 77 14.45 -9.55 11.28
N ARG A 78 14.82 -8.54 10.48
CA ARG A 78 14.81 -7.12 10.92
C ARG A 78 13.38 -6.63 11.21
N LEU A 79 12.42 -6.98 10.36
CA LEU A 79 11.00 -6.66 10.56
C LEU A 79 10.43 -7.35 11.81
N ARG A 80 10.67 -8.66 11.95
CA ARG A 80 10.22 -9.46 13.09
C ARG A 80 10.82 -8.97 14.42
N GLY A 81 12.09 -8.63 14.40
CA GLY A 81 12.82 -8.12 15.57
C GLY A 81 12.57 -6.63 15.87
N GLY A 82 11.78 -5.93 15.06
CA GLY A 82 11.52 -4.49 15.22
C GLY A 82 12.73 -3.60 14.91
N ARG A 83 13.80 -4.15 14.34
CA ARG A 83 15.07 -3.47 14.01
C ARG A 83 15.04 -2.82 12.62
N TYR A 84 14.04 -3.10 11.81
CA TYR A 84 13.89 -2.46 10.50
C TYR A 84 13.80 -0.94 10.67
N GLN A 85 14.57 -0.21 9.87
CA GLN A 85 14.53 1.25 9.77
C GLN A 85 14.31 1.61 8.29
N ALA A 86 13.31 2.45 8.02
CA ALA A 86 13.10 2.97 6.69
C ALA A 86 14.27 3.92 6.33
N PRO A 87 14.99 3.66 5.24
CA PRO A 87 16.05 4.57 4.80
C PRO A 87 15.46 5.92 4.35
N PRO A 88 16.28 7.01 4.38
CA PRO A 88 15.84 8.28 3.81
C PRO A 88 15.48 8.14 2.33
N VAL A 89 14.45 8.85 1.89
CA VAL A 89 14.08 8.90 0.48
C VAL A 89 15.02 9.84 -0.29
N LYS A 90 15.40 9.44 -1.49
CA LYS A 90 16.16 10.30 -2.43
C LYS A 90 15.19 11.28 -3.08
N ARG A 91 15.38 12.58 -2.85
CA ARG A 91 14.55 13.61 -3.50
C ARG A 91 14.87 13.74 -4.99
N HIS A 92 13.85 13.69 -5.81
CA HIS A 92 13.94 13.95 -7.24
C HIS A 92 12.89 15.00 -7.63
N TRP A 93 13.24 15.91 -8.55
CA TRP A 93 12.36 16.98 -8.98
C TRP A 93 11.79 16.68 -10.38
N LEU A 94 10.48 16.66 -10.49
CA LEU A 94 9.78 16.53 -11.78
C LEU A 94 9.29 17.88 -12.25
N ALA A 95 9.59 18.21 -13.50
CA ALA A 95 9.04 19.41 -14.16
C ALA A 95 7.54 19.22 -14.43
N LYS A 96 6.74 20.22 -14.09
CA LYS A 96 5.32 20.29 -14.45
C LYS A 96 5.15 21.03 -15.77
N ALA A 97 3.97 20.90 -16.39
CA ALA A 97 3.63 21.57 -17.64
C ALA A 97 3.63 23.12 -17.54
N ASP A 98 3.39 23.65 -16.34
CA ASP A 98 3.41 25.07 -16.02
C ASP A 98 4.82 25.64 -15.75
N GLY A 99 5.87 24.82 -15.91
CA GLY A 99 7.26 25.20 -15.65
C GLY A 99 7.68 25.10 -14.18
N SER A 100 6.76 24.84 -13.26
CA SER A 100 7.09 24.58 -11.85
C SER A 100 7.68 23.17 -11.65
N GLN A 101 8.30 22.93 -10.49
CA GLN A 101 8.85 21.62 -10.15
C GLN A 101 8.09 21.00 -8.98
N ARG A 102 7.92 19.67 -9.05
CA ARG A 102 7.30 18.88 -7.99
C ARG A 102 8.34 17.93 -7.40
N PRO A 103 8.58 17.97 -6.08
CA PRO A 103 9.46 16.98 -5.43
C PRO A 103 8.79 15.62 -5.38
N ILE A 104 9.58 14.56 -5.63
CA ILE A 104 9.18 13.17 -5.43
C ILE A 104 10.24 12.51 -4.55
N GLY A 105 9.80 11.74 -3.55
CA GLY A 105 10.66 10.88 -2.76
C GLY A 105 10.83 9.52 -3.44
N LEU A 106 12.08 9.09 -3.66
CA LEU A 106 12.41 7.77 -4.19
C LEU A 106 12.91 6.89 -3.05
N PRO A 107 12.10 5.94 -2.54
CA PRO A 107 12.52 4.98 -1.54
C PRO A 107 13.58 4.01 -2.11
N THR A 108 14.35 3.37 -1.24
CA THR A 108 15.21 2.25 -1.62
C THR A 108 14.39 1.09 -2.16
N PHE A 109 15.01 0.20 -2.95
CA PHE A 109 14.26 -0.91 -3.53
C PHE A 109 13.71 -1.86 -2.45
N GLU A 110 14.48 -2.11 -1.39
CA GLU A 110 14.04 -2.90 -0.25
C GLU A 110 12.85 -2.25 0.47
N ASP A 111 12.89 -0.93 0.70
CA ASP A 111 11.79 -0.22 1.34
C ASP A 111 10.50 -0.26 0.49
N LYS A 112 10.62 -0.23 -0.85
CA LYS A 112 9.47 -0.45 -1.75
C LYS A 112 8.82 -1.83 -1.55
N ILE A 113 9.62 -2.87 -1.25
CA ILE A 113 9.08 -4.21 -0.94
C ILE A 113 8.29 -4.17 0.38
N VAL A 114 8.82 -3.53 1.41
CA VAL A 114 8.13 -3.41 2.71
C VAL A 114 6.83 -2.61 2.55
N GLN A 115 6.88 -1.47 1.86
CA GLN A 115 5.70 -0.66 1.55
C GLN A 115 4.66 -1.47 0.77
N ARG A 116 5.09 -2.26 -0.23
CA ARG A 116 4.20 -3.15 -0.99
C ARG A 116 3.57 -4.20 -0.09
N ALA A 117 4.33 -4.82 0.81
CA ALA A 117 3.80 -5.81 1.74
C ALA A 117 2.73 -5.21 2.67
N VAL A 118 3.00 -4.04 3.24
CA VAL A 118 2.01 -3.32 4.07
C VAL A 118 0.79 -2.93 3.23
N THR A 119 0.97 -2.44 2.00
CA THR A 119 -0.14 -2.10 1.10
C THR A 119 -1.01 -3.31 0.76
N MET A 120 -0.43 -4.51 0.58
CA MET A 120 -1.20 -5.73 0.34
C MET A 120 -2.10 -6.08 1.53
N VAL A 121 -1.58 -5.96 2.74
CA VAL A 121 -2.35 -6.23 3.98
C VAL A 121 -3.46 -5.18 4.16
N LEU A 122 -3.12 -3.90 4.06
CA LEU A 122 -4.09 -2.81 4.21
C LEU A 122 -5.15 -2.82 3.10
N GLY A 123 -4.75 -3.12 1.87
CA GLY A 123 -5.66 -3.24 0.74
C GLY A 123 -6.73 -4.30 0.97
N ALA A 124 -6.39 -5.45 1.56
CA ALA A 124 -7.35 -6.49 1.89
C ALA A 124 -8.44 -6.03 2.90
N ILE A 125 -8.15 -5.00 3.69
CA ILE A 125 -9.10 -4.44 4.66
C ILE A 125 -9.88 -3.28 4.03
N TYR A 126 -9.17 -2.27 3.53
CA TYR A 126 -9.77 -1.00 3.12
C TYR A 126 -10.49 -1.06 1.78
N GLU A 127 -10.21 -2.05 0.89
CA GLU A 127 -10.99 -2.24 -0.33
C GLU A 127 -12.46 -2.55 -0.03
N GLU A 128 -12.75 -3.19 1.10
CA GLU A 128 -14.11 -3.48 1.54
C GLU A 128 -14.82 -2.26 2.17
N ASP A 129 -14.05 -1.25 2.60
CA ASP A 129 -14.57 -0.01 3.21
C ASP A 129 -14.80 1.10 2.18
N PHE A 130 -14.21 1.01 0.97
CA PHE A 130 -14.38 2.03 -0.06
C PHE A 130 -15.78 2.02 -0.68
N HIS A 131 -16.36 3.20 -0.85
CA HIS A 131 -17.59 3.36 -1.60
C HIS A 131 -17.40 2.99 -3.09
N GLU A 132 -18.46 2.51 -3.73
CA GLU A 132 -18.44 2.08 -5.14
C GLU A 132 -18.04 3.21 -6.10
N PHE A 133 -18.35 4.46 -5.76
CA PHE A 133 -17.98 5.64 -6.56
C PHE A 133 -16.53 6.10 -6.34
N SER A 134 -15.80 5.51 -5.42
CA SER A 134 -14.37 5.82 -5.20
C SER A 134 -13.51 5.00 -6.16
N HIS A 135 -12.86 5.64 -7.12
CA HIS A 135 -12.08 4.98 -8.18
C HIS A 135 -10.57 5.20 -8.07
N GLY A 136 -10.14 6.30 -7.41
CA GLY A 136 -8.73 6.70 -7.37
C GLY A 136 -7.83 5.71 -6.63
N PHE A 137 -6.70 5.34 -7.25
CA PHE A 137 -5.65 4.49 -6.66
C PHE A 137 -6.08 3.10 -6.19
N ARG A 138 -7.23 2.61 -6.62
CA ARG A 138 -7.75 1.29 -6.26
C ARG A 138 -7.39 0.23 -7.31
N PRO A 139 -7.06 -1.02 -6.89
CA PRO A 139 -6.83 -2.13 -7.81
C PRO A 139 -8.05 -2.40 -8.68
N GLY A 140 -7.83 -2.61 -9.99
CA GLY A 140 -8.92 -2.90 -10.93
C GLY A 140 -9.79 -1.69 -11.32
N HIS A 141 -9.54 -0.51 -10.76
CA HIS A 141 -10.22 0.72 -11.11
C HIS A 141 -9.39 1.58 -12.08
N SER A 142 -10.07 2.37 -12.89
CA SER A 142 -9.44 3.26 -13.88
C SER A 142 -10.18 4.58 -14.02
N ALA A 143 -9.49 5.59 -14.57
CA ALA A 143 -10.11 6.88 -14.88
C ALA A 143 -11.29 6.74 -15.87
N HIS A 144 -11.22 5.79 -16.80
CA HIS A 144 -12.32 5.53 -17.74
C HIS A 144 -13.57 5.00 -17.03
N GLN A 145 -13.40 4.12 -16.04
CA GLN A 145 -14.53 3.64 -15.23
C GLN A 145 -15.15 4.78 -14.41
N ALA A 146 -14.33 5.64 -13.78
CA ALA A 146 -14.81 6.81 -13.07
C ALA A 146 -15.66 7.72 -13.96
N LEU A 147 -15.17 8.02 -15.17
CA LEU A 147 -15.90 8.83 -16.15
C LEU A 147 -17.18 8.15 -16.63
N SER A 148 -17.17 6.84 -16.84
CA SER A 148 -18.39 6.08 -17.22
C SER A 148 -19.45 6.12 -16.12
N THR A 149 -19.05 5.87 -14.87
CA THR A 149 -19.94 5.96 -13.70
C THR A 149 -20.56 7.35 -13.58
N LEU A 150 -19.73 8.39 -13.68
CA LEU A 150 -20.20 9.79 -13.63
C LEU A 150 -21.22 10.08 -14.75
N ARG A 151 -20.90 9.68 -15.98
CA ARG A 151 -21.78 9.86 -17.14
C ARG A 151 -23.14 9.17 -16.97
N GLU A 152 -23.13 7.92 -16.49
CA GLU A 152 -24.34 7.14 -16.24
C GLU A 152 -25.19 7.81 -15.18
N GLN A 153 -24.63 8.19 -14.05
CA GLN A 153 -25.36 8.88 -12.97
C GLN A 153 -25.92 10.22 -13.43
N CYS A 154 -25.15 11.02 -14.17
CA CYS A 154 -25.65 12.29 -14.72
C CYS A 154 -26.85 12.09 -15.63
N ARG A 155 -26.83 11.04 -16.45
CA ARG A 155 -27.93 10.73 -17.38
C ARG A 155 -29.18 10.20 -16.66
N GLU A 156 -29.00 9.26 -15.75
CA GLU A 156 -30.11 8.61 -15.03
C GLU A 156 -30.82 9.56 -14.07
N GLN A 157 -30.04 10.36 -13.33
CA GLN A 157 -30.57 11.30 -12.35
C GLN A 157 -30.88 12.69 -12.95
N ARG A 158 -30.67 12.89 -14.27
CA ARG A 158 -30.89 14.15 -14.99
C ARG A 158 -30.14 15.32 -14.31
N ILE A 159 -28.89 15.11 -13.92
CA ILE A 159 -28.08 16.12 -13.26
C ILE A 159 -27.72 17.22 -14.24
N ASN A 160 -27.94 18.48 -13.85
CA ASN A 160 -27.64 19.66 -14.65
C ASN A 160 -26.40 20.43 -14.17
N TRP A 161 -25.91 20.13 -12.98
CA TRP A 161 -24.78 20.81 -12.36
C TRP A 161 -23.77 19.79 -11.82
N ILE A 162 -22.48 20.04 -12.09
CA ILE A 162 -21.38 19.25 -11.57
C ILE A 162 -20.47 20.23 -10.83
N VAL A 163 -20.08 19.87 -9.59
CA VAL A 163 -19.07 20.58 -8.82
C VAL A 163 -17.79 19.74 -8.90
N ASP A 164 -16.74 20.36 -9.45
CA ASP A 164 -15.38 19.82 -9.42
C ASP A 164 -14.60 20.51 -8.30
N ALA A 165 -14.07 19.73 -7.36
CA ALA A 165 -13.34 20.27 -6.22
C ALA A 165 -12.08 19.43 -5.96
N ASP A 166 -10.97 20.13 -5.71
CA ASP A 166 -9.68 19.54 -5.36
C ASP A 166 -9.08 20.21 -4.12
N VAL A 167 -8.38 19.41 -3.28
CA VAL A 167 -7.73 19.93 -2.09
C VAL A 167 -6.29 20.29 -2.40
N SER A 168 -6.00 21.60 -2.39
CA SER A 168 -4.64 22.09 -2.62
C SER A 168 -3.70 21.64 -1.50
N GLY A 169 -2.54 21.07 -1.89
CA GLY A 169 -1.49 20.66 -0.93
C GLY A 169 -1.94 19.57 0.03
N PHE A 170 -2.87 18.69 -0.37
CA PHE A 170 -3.47 17.68 0.50
C PHE A 170 -2.43 16.88 1.29
N PHE A 171 -1.43 16.29 0.62
CA PHE A 171 -0.42 15.47 1.28
C PHE A 171 0.48 16.27 2.22
N ASP A 172 0.81 17.51 1.87
CA ASP A 172 1.66 18.37 2.69
C ASP A 172 0.93 18.91 3.92
N SER A 173 -0.41 18.98 3.85
CA SER A 173 -1.27 19.48 4.94
C SER A 173 -1.86 18.39 5.83
N LEU A 174 -1.67 17.11 5.45
CA LEU A 174 -2.21 15.99 6.22
C LEU A 174 -1.49 15.82 7.56
N GLY A 175 -2.21 16.02 8.65
CA GLY A 175 -1.68 15.77 10.00
C GLY A 175 -1.39 14.30 10.22
N HIS A 176 -0.12 13.94 10.46
CA HIS A 176 0.30 12.55 10.66
C HIS A 176 -0.43 11.89 11.84
N ASP A 177 -0.69 12.64 12.91
CA ASP A 177 -1.44 12.14 14.06
C ASP A 177 -2.88 11.75 13.68
N ARG A 178 -3.53 12.58 12.85
CA ARG A 178 -4.89 12.29 12.34
C ARG A 178 -4.90 11.07 11.44
N LEU A 179 -3.89 10.93 10.57
CA LEU A 179 -3.76 9.73 9.74
C LEU A 179 -3.60 8.47 10.61
N GLN A 180 -2.79 8.54 11.67
CA GLN A 180 -2.64 7.45 12.63
C GLN A 180 -3.95 7.13 13.36
N GLU A 181 -4.73 8.13 13.77
CA GLU A 181 -6.06 7.95 14.34
C GLU A 181 -7.00 7.22 13.37
N PHE A 182 -7.07 7.66 12.10
CA PHE A 182 -7.90 7.00 11.08
C PHE A 182 -7.50 5.54 10.85
N LEU A 183 -6.21 5.27 10.75
CA LEU A 183 -5.74 3.88 10.60
C LEU A 183 -6.17 3.01 11.79
N GLN A 184 -6.17 3.55 13.01
CA GLN A 184 -6.54 2.82 14.22
C GLN A 184 -8.03 2.46 14.32
N HIS A 185 -8.90 3.02 13.49
CA HIS A 185 -10.28 2.57 13.38
C HIS A 185 -10.38 1.13 12.87
N ARG A 186 -9.47 0.71 11.99
CA ARG A 186 -9.46 -0.64 11.41
C ARG A 186 -8.23 -1.46 11.79
N VAL A 187 -7.10 -0.82 12.09
CA VAL A 187 -5.81 -1.48 12.31
C VAL A 187 -5.18 -1.01 13.61
N LYS A 188 -5.06 -1.92 14.59
CA LYS A 188 -4.36 -1.68 15.88
C LYS A 188 -3.12 -2.57 16.04
N ASP A 189 -2.63 -3.19 14.96
CA ASP A 189 -1.34 -3.88 14.99
C ASP A 189 -0.21 -2.85 15.13
N ARG A 190 0.44 -2.86 16.32
CA ARG A 190 1.50 -1.90 16.66
C ARG A 190 2.70 -1.96 15.71
N ARG A 191 2.98 -3.11 15.11
CA ARG A 191 4.11 -3.27 14.17
C ARG A 191 3.79 -2.60 12.85
N ILE A 192 2.59 -2.82 12.32
CA ILE A 192 2.11 -2.15 11.09
C ILE A 192 2.06 -0.63 11.29
N LEU A 193 1.44 -0.16 12.37
CA LEU A 193 1.35 1.27 12.66
C LEU A 193 2.74 1.91 12.83
N ARG A 194 3.69 1.19 13.46
CA ARG A 194 5.07 1.67 13.59
C ARG A 194 5.79 1.74 12.23
N LEU A 195 5.55 0.78 11.33
CA LEU A 195 6.11 0.84 9.97
C LEU A 195 5.58 2.06 9.21
N ILE A 196 4.26 2.28 9.25
CA ILE A 196 3.65 3.46 8.62
C ILE A 196 4.23 4.75 9.20
N GLY A 197 4.33 4.85 10.53
CA GLY A 197 4.91 6.03 11.19
C GLY A 197 6.39 6.30 10.87
N LYS A 198 7.13 5.32 10.30
CA LYS A 198 8.51 5.54 9.84
C LYS A 198 8.57 6.17 8.45
N TRP A 199 7.48 6.16 7.70
CA TRP A 199 7.38 6.75 6.36
C TRP A 199 6.68 8.12 6.36
N LEU A 200 6.06 8.50 7.45
CA LEU A 200 5.43 9.80 7.70
C LEU A 200 6.44 10.80 8.29
#